data_1d2fe034b56e107c9fc23b98f0f89a69
#
_entry.id   1d2fe034b56e107c9fc23b98f0f89a69
#
_cell.length_a   1.000
_cell.length_b   1.000
_cell.length_c   1.000
_cell.angle_alpha   90.00
_cell.angle_beta   90.00
_cell.angle_gamma   90.00
#
_symmetry.space_group_name_H-M   'P 1'
#
loop_
_entity.id
_entity.type
_entity.pdbx_description
1 polymer ?
#
loop_
_entity_poly.entity_id
_entity_poly.type
_entity_poly.pdbx_seq_one_letter_code
_entity_poly.pdbx_strand_id
1 'polypeptide(L)'
;METSWRWLRIGFWACIVISVAVVLRRTVALAHPPQSAPPQLAALDAAFASHAALTLAHIIPALAFVVVAPLFFLRRFASATWPERLLFPLGAVVGVTAYAMSSYSVGGWVERSAVLLFNTLFLFSLFRAWQLRREPALKLRWMTRAIAILLGIATTRPVMGIFFATSRITHLAPEQFFGIAFWIGFSINTLIVELWLRSQEGKSHIETMAMR
;
A
#
# COMPACT_ATOMS: atom_id res chain seq x y z
N MET A 1 2.42 25.32 9.99
CA MET A 1 2.36 24.66 8.67
C MET A 1 3.48 23.66 8.43
N GLU A 2 4.67 23.86 8.96
CA GLU A 2 5.80 22.89 8.85
C GLU A 2 5.54 21.56 9.57
N THR A 3 4.79 21.55 10.64
CA THR A 3 4.50 20.33 11.42
C THR A 3 3.74 19.26 10.65
N SER A 4 2.75 19.63 9.83
CA SER A 4 1.96 18.63 9.06
C SER A 4 2.79 17.93 7.98
N TRP A 5 3.76 18.61 7.37
CA TRP A 5 4.70 18.02 6.42
C TRP A 5 5.65 17.00 7.06
N ARG A 6 6.09 17.29 8.28
CA ARG A 6 6.99 16.38 9.02
C ARG A 6 6.30 15.06 9.34
N TRP A 7 5.05 15.11 9.83
CA TRP A 7 4.30 13.89 10.17
C TRP A 7 3.97 13.02 8.94
N LEU A 8 3.61 13.63 7.82
CA LEU A 8 3.38 12.89 6.57
C LEU A 8 4.66 12.23 6.06
N ARG A 9 5.79 12.90 6.15
CA ARG A 9 7.09 12.30 5.80
C ARG A 9 7.45 11.14 6.71
N ILE A 10 7.28 11.30 8.02
CA ILE A 10 7.53 10.22 8.98
C ILE A 10 6.61 9.03 8.68
N GLY A 11 5.32 9.26 8.51
CA GLY A 11 4.35 8.22 8.17
C GLY A 11 4.68 7.49 6.86
N PHE A 12 5.07 8.25 5.82
CA PHE A 12 5.49 7.68 4.54
C PHE A 12 6.71 6.74 4.71
N TRP A 13 7.76 7.19 5.39
CA TRP A 13 8.95 6.36 5.63
C TRP A 13 8.67 5.17 6.54
N ALA A 14 7.82 5.35 7.55
CA ALA A 14 7.37 4.25 8.40
C ALA A 14 6.65 3.18 7.57
N CYS A 15 5.74 3.56 6.66
CA CYS A 15 5.07 2.64 5.76
C CYS A 15 6.06 1.91 4.83
N ILE A 16 7.07 2.60 4.30
CA ILE A 16 8.12 1.97 3.48
C ILE A 16 8.86 0.90 4.30
N VAL A 17 9.35 1.26 5.48
CA VAL A 17 10.10 0.34 6.36
C VAL A 17 9.25 -0.88 6.73
N ILE A 18 8.00 -0.67 7.13
CA ILE A 18 7.06 -1.77 7.47
C ILE A 18 6.83 -2.66 6.25
N SER A 19 6.58 -2.09 5.06
CA SER A 19 6.36 -2.86 3.84
C SER A 19 7.57 -3.74 3.50
N VAL A 20 8.78 -3.17 3.56
CA VAL A 20 10.02 -3.90 3.31
C VAL A 20 10.18 -5.04 4.33
N ALA A 21 10.02 -4.75 5.63
CA ALA A 21 10.16 -5.74 6.69
C ALA A 21 9.15 -6.90 6.52
N VAL A 22 7.90 -6.58 6.18
CA VAL A 22 6.83 -7.59 5.96
C VAL A 22 7.15 -8.48 4.76
N VAL A 23 7.60 -7.90 3.65
CA VAL A 23 7.96 -8.69 2.46
C VAL A 23 9.15 -9.58 2.75
N LEU A 24 10.21 -9.06 3.38
CA LEU A 24 11.38 -9.85 3.76
C LEU A 24 11.00 -11.01 4.67
N ARG A 25 10.21 -10.73 5.73
CA ARG A 25 9.70 -11.81 6.61
C ARG A 25 8.93 -12.86 5.83
N ARG A 26 8.04 -12.44 4.93
CA ARG A 26 7.23 -13.37 4.12
C ARG A 26 8.10 -14.22 3.19
N THR A 27 9.08 -13.61 2.54
CA THR A 27 10.03 -14.33 1.66
C THR A 27 10.83 -15.36 2.45
N VAL A 28 11.31 -15.00 3.63
CA VAL A 28 12.03 -15.94 4.52
C VAL A 28 11.11 -17.07 4.97
N ALA A 29 9.87 -16.79 5.37
CA ALA A 29 8.91 -17.80 5.80
C ALA A 29 8.51 -18.78 4.67
N LEU A 30 8.51 -18.31 3.41
CA LEU A 30 8.27 -19.18 2.24
C LEU A 30 9.49 -20.08 1.94
N ALA A 31 10.71 -19.58 2.16
CA ALA A 31 11.94 -20.35 1.94
C ALA A 31 12.23 -21.32 3.10
N HIS A 32 11.97 -20.89 4.32
CA HIS A 32 12.24 -21.63 5.55
C HIS A 32 11.03 -21.53 6.49
N PRO A 33 10.06 -22.45 6.42
CA PRO A 33 8.88 -22.42 7.27
C PRO A 33 9.29 -22.41 8.76
N PRO A 34 8.87 -21.40 9.53
CA PRO A 34 9.29 -21.27 10.93
C PRO A 34 8.67 -22.39 11.77
N GLN A 35 9.51 -23.17 12.44
CA GLN A 35 9.08 -24.30 13.30
C GLN A 35 8.39 -23.85 14.60
N SER A 36 8.58 -22.58 15.02
CA SER A 36 8.11 -22.03 16.31
C SER A 36 7.23 -20.78 16.15
N ALA A 37 6.54 -20.62 15.02
CA ALA A 37 5.64 -19.47 14.85
C ALA A 37 4.38 -19.62 15.73
N PRO A 38 3.84 -18.53 16.29
CA PRO A 38 2.53 -18.54 16.92
C PRO A 38 1.47 -19.18 16.00
N PRO A 39 0.51 -19.96 16.52
CA PRO A 39 -0.45 -20.73 15.71
C PRO A 39 -1.17 -19.87 14.65
N GLN A 40 -1.54 -18.63 15.00
CA GLN A 40 -2.22 -17.69 14.09
C GLN A 40 -1.33 -17.28 12.91
N LEU A 41 -0.03 -17.07 13.16
CA LEU A 41 0.93 -16.74 12.10
C LEU A 41 1.28 -17.96 11.26
N ALA A 42 1.34 -19.14 11.86
CA ALA A 42 1.57 -20.39 11.15
C ALA A 42 0.44 -20.71 10.15
N ALA A 43 -0.83 -20.49 10.54
CA ALA A 43 -1.97 -20.65 9.64
C ALA A 43 -1.92 -19.67 8.44
N LEU A 44 -1.56 -18.41 8.69
CA LEU A 44 -1.36 -17.42 7.62
C LEU A 44 -0.19 -17.79 6.71
N ASP A 45 0.92 -18.26 7.28
CA ASP A 45 2.09 -18.66 6.49
C ASP A 45 1.77 -19.89 5.63
N ALA A 46 1.00 -20.84 6.14
CA ALA A 46 0.53 -22.01 5.39
C ALA A 46 -0.41 -21.62 4.23
N ALA A 47 -1.35 -20.69 4.45
CA ALA A 47 -2.24 -20.19 3.41
C ALA A 47 -1.48 -19.52 2.25
N PHE A 48 -0.43 -18.76 2.54
CA PHE A 48 0.41 -18.15 1.51
C PHE A 48 1.39 -19.16 0.86
N ALA A 49 1.86 -20.16 1.60
CA ALA A 49 2.74 -21.20 1.09
C ALA A 49 2.02 -22.13 0.10
N SER A 50 0.72 -22.40 0.30
CA SER A 50 -0.08 -23.20 -0.64
C SER A 50 -0.16 -22.59 -2.05
N HIS A 51 0.08 -21.27 -2.18
CA HIS A 51 0.12 -20.53 -3.44
C HIS A 51 1.44 -19.74 -3.57
N ALA A 52 2.58 -20.38 -3.23
CA ALA A 52 3.88 -19.72 -3.12
C ALA A 52 4.28 -18.97 -4.39
N ALA A 53 4.09 -19.57 -5.57
CA ALA A 53 4.42 -18.92 -6.85
C ALA A 53 3.65 -17.61 -7.07
N LEU A 54 2.34 -17.60 -6.81
CA LEU A 54 1.50 -16.41 -6.93
C LEU A 54 1.88 -15.37 -5.86
N THR A 55 2.14 -15.83 -4.62
CA THR A 55 2.60 -14.96 -3.54
C THR A 55 3.90 -14.27 -3.92
N LEU A 56 4.91 -14.99 -4.43
CA LEU A 56 6.18 -14.40 -4.88
C LEU A 56 6.00 -13.46 -6.08
N ALA A 57 5.18 -13.86 -7.05
CA ALA A 57 4.85 -13.03 -8.21
C ALA A 57 4.17 -11.71 -7.83
N HIS A 58 3.53 -11.63 -6.65
CA HIS A 58 2.94 -10.42 -6.11
C HIS A 58 3.94 -9.63 -5.25
N ILE A 59 4.56 -10.26 -4.25
CA ILE A 59 5.34 -9.54 -3.24
C ILE A 59 6.67 -9.00 -3.77
N ILE A 60 7.32 -9.68 -4.75
CA ILE A 60 8.59 -9.20 -5.32
C ILE A 60 8.39 -7.92 -6.13
N PRO A 61 7.43 -7.84 -7.09
CA PRO A 61 7.13 -6.58 -7.78
C PRO A 61 6.60 -5.49 -6.83
N ALA A 62 5.83 -5.85 -5.80
CA ALA A 62 5.36 -4.91 -4.80
C ALA A 62 6.52 -4.30 -4.00
N LEU A 63 7.51 -5.11 -3.60
CA LEU A 63 8.72 -4.64 -2.95
C LEU A 63 9.51 -3.69 -3.87
N ALA A 64 9.72 -4.09 -5.12
CA ALA A 64 10.42 -3.26 -6.10
C ALA A 64 9.70 -1.92 -6.30
N PHE A 65 8.36 -1.93 -6.41
CA PHE A 65 7.55 -0.72 -6.50
C PHE A 65 7.74 0.18 -5.28
N VAL A 66 7.66 -0.39 -4.05
CA VAL A 66 7.82 0.36 -2.79
C VAL A 66 9.21 0.96 -2.67
N VAL A 67 10.27 0.27 -3.11
CA VAL A 67 11.65 0.78 -3.07
C VAL A 67 11.87 1.89 -4.10
N VAL A 68 11.26 1.78 -5.28
CA VAL A 68 11.39 2.80 -6.34
C VAL A 68 10.50 4.02 -6.08
N ALA A 69 9.34 3.85 -5.43
CA ALA A 69 8.37 4.92 -5.19
C ALA A 69 8.96 6.20 -4.55
N PRO A 70 9.84 6.16 -3.52
CA PRO A 70 10.47 7.35 -2.96
C PRO A 70 11.28 8.17 -3.98
N LEU A 71 11.90 7.50 -4.95
CA LEU A 71 12.73 8.16 -5.97
C LEU A 71 11.90 9.10 -6.85
N PHE A 72 10.62 8.77 -7.03
CA PHE A 72 9.68 9.60 -7.79
C PHE A 72 9.48 11.00 -7.17
N PHE A 73 9.63 11.13 -5.85
CA PHE A 73 9.48 12.40 -5.12
C PHE A 73 10.78 13.17 -4.95
N LEU A 74 11.93 12.57 -5.27
CA LEU A 74 13.22 13.23 -5.12
C LEU A 74 13.50 14.16 -6.29
N ARG A 75 13.79 15.44 -5.99
CA ARG A 75 14.14 16.46 -6.99
C ARG A 75 15.27 16.02 -7.94
N ARG A 76 16.23 15.25 -7.44
CA ARG A 76 17.34 14.71 -8.24
C ARG A 76 16.87 13.82 -9.41
N PHE A 77 15.72 13.19 -9.29
CA PHE A 77 15.14 12.31 -10.30
C PHE A 77 13.92 12.91 -11.02
N ALA A 78 13.62 14.20 -10.77
CA ALA A 78 12.45 14.86 -11.35
C ALA A 78 12.47 14.90 -12.89
N SER A 79 13.66 14.93 -13.50
CA SER A 79 13.87 14.85 -14.95
C SER A 79 14.09 13.42 -15.47
N ALA A 80 14.29 12.45 -14.58
CA ALA A 80 14.56 11.08 -14.98
C ALA A 80 13.26 10.35 -15.34
N THR A 81 13.23 9.72 -16.50
CA THR A 81 12.07 8.93 -16.98
C THR A 81 12.10 7.48 -16.49
N TRP A 82 13.23 6.99 -15.99
CA TRP A 82 13.39 5.59 -15.62
C TRP A 82 12.55 5.14 -14.40
N PRO A 83 12.31 5.97 -13.34
CA PRO A 83 11.44 5.55 -12.25
C PRO A 83 10.01 5.29 -12.75
N GLU A 84 9.52 6.12 -13.67
CA GLU A 84 8.21 5.93 -14.28
C GLU A 84 8.13 4.64 -15.10
N ARG A 85 9.17 4.38 -15.92
CA ARG A 85 9.25 3.16 -16.75
C ARG A 85 9.23 1.88 -15.92
N LEU A 86 9.65 1.93 -14.65
CA LEU A 86 9.58 0.81 -13.72
C LEU A 86 8.27 0.78 -12.94
N LEU A 87 7.80 1.92 -12.42
CA LEU A 87 6.63 1.96 -11.55
C LEU A 87 5.34 1.54 -12.27
N PHE A 88 5.14 1.93 -13.53
CA PHE A 88 3.93 1.54 -14.25
C PHE A 88 3.81 0.02 -14.47
N PRO A 89 4.79 -0.69 -15.04
CA PRO A 89 4.68 -2.13 -15.21
C PRO A 89 4.69 -2.88 -13.88
N LEU A 90 5.49 -2.47 -12.89
CA LEU A 90 5.48 -3.08 -11.56
C LEU A 90 4.09 -2.93 -10.92
N GLY A 91 3.50 -1.74 -10.97
CA GLY A 91 2.17 -1.50 -10.44
C GLY A 91 1.08 -2.29 -11.16
N ALA A 92 1.18 -2.46 -12.47
CA ALA A 92 0.26 -3.30 -13.24
C ALA A 92 0.36 -4.78 -12.81
N VAL A 93 1.58 -5.31 -12.65
CA VAL A 93 1.80 -6.68 -12.16
C VAL A 93 1.26 -6.85 -10.74
N VAL A 94 1.55 -5.91 -9.85
CA VAL A 94 1.03 -5.92 -8.47
C VAL A 94 -0.49 -5.93 -8.46
N GLY A 95 -1.12 -5.08 -9.25
CA GLY A 95 -2.58 -5.01 -9.30
C GLY A 95 -3.24 -6.27 -9.86
N VAL A 96 -2.70 -6.83 -10.96
CA VAL A 96 -3.23 -8.07 -11.53
C VAL A 96 -3.06 -9.25 -10.56
N THR A 97 -1.89 -9.38 -9.96
CA THR A 97 -1.62 -10.45 -9.01
C THR A 97 -2.41 -10.29 -7.71
N ALA A 98 -2.72 -9.05 -7.26
CA ALA A 98 -3.60 -8.81 -6.13
C ALA A 98 -5.02 -9.30 -6.39
N TYR A 99 -5.56 -9.12 -7.60
CA TYR A 99 -6.86 -9.71 -7.96
C TYR A 99 -6.82 -11.24 -7.93
N ALA A 100 -5.78 -11.86 -8.46
CA ALA A 100 -5.62 -13.30 -8.41
C ALA A 100 -5.54 -13.80 -6.95
N MET A 101 -4.78 -13.13 -6.09
CA MET A 101 -4.66 -13.46 -4.67
C MET A 101 -5.99 -13.27 -3.91
N SER A 102 -6.84 -12.34 -4.32
CA SER A 102 -8.14 -12.13 -3.65
C SER A 102 -9.05 -13.36 -3.69
N SER A 103 -8.81 -14.29 -4.62
CA SER A 103 -9.54 -15.58 -4.69
C SER A 103 -9.22 -16.50 -3.53
N TYR A 104 -8.06 -16.31 -2.88
CA TYR A 104 -7.53 -17.11 -1.77
C TYR A 104 -7.44 -16.28 -0.48
N SER A 105 -8.33 -15.27 -0.33
CA SER A 105 -8.31 -14.37 0.80
C SER A 105 -8.61 -15.10 2.12
N VAL A 106 -7.76 -14.91 3.13
CA VAL A 106 -7.89 -15.53 4.46
C VAL A 106 -9.07 -14.95 5.22
N GLY A 107 -9.31 -13.63 5.10
CA GLY A 107 -10.42 -12.92 5.73
C GLY A 107 -11.75 -12.99 4.96
N GLY A 108 -11.87 -13.93 4.01
CA GLY A 108 -13.09 -14.18 3.27
C GLY A 108 -13.59 -12.97 2.46
N TRP A 109 -14.91 -12.79 2.41
CA TRP A 109 -15.55 -11.72 1.63
C TRP A 109 -15.17 -10.31 2.10
N VAL A 110 -14.95 -10.12 3.40
CA VAL A 110 -14.60 -8.79 3.94
C VAL A 110 -13.22 -8.34 3.43
N GLU A 111 -12.23 -9.23 3.47
CA GLU A 111 -10.92 -8.95 2.89
C GLU A 111 -11.00 -8.78 1.37
N ARG A 112 -11.70 -9.70 0.70
CA ARG A 112 -11.84 -9.69 -0.76
C ARG A 112 -12.46 -8.38 -1.26
N SER A 113 -13.52 -7.89 -0.62
CA SER A 113 -14.16 -6.62 -0.99
C SER A 113 -13.22 -5.43 -0.80
N ALA A 114 -12.43 -5.39 0.27
CA ALA A 114 -11.39 -4.36 0.46
C ALA A 114 -10.35 -4.42 -0.65
N VAL A 115 -9.80 -5.61 -0.94
CA VAL A 115 -8.82 -5.79 -2.02
C VAL A 115 -9.41 -5.35 -3.36
N LEU A 116 -10.62 -5.77 -3.70
CA LEU A 116 -11.26 -5.38 -4.97
C LEU A 116 -11.41 -3.86 -5.07
N LEU A 117 -11.89 -3.19 -4.04
CA LEU A 117 -12.06 -1.74 -4.05
C LEU A 117 -10.72 -1.00 -4.15
N PHE A 118 -9.83 -1.24 -3.20
CA PHE A 118 -8.59 -0.46 -3.10
C PHE A 118 -7.61 -0.79 -4.23
N ASN A 119 -7.58 -2.03 -4.70
CA ASN A 119 -6.78 -2.39 -5.87
C ASN A 119 -7.32 -1.76 -7.16
N THR A 120 -8.64 -1.65 -7.31
CA THR A 120 -9.25 -0.91 -8.43
C THR A 120 -8.88 0.57 -8.37
N LEU A 121 -8.96 1.20 -7.19
CA LEU A 121 -8.54 2.59 -7.00
C LEU A 121 -7.04 2.78 -7.27
N PHE A 122 -6.20 1.83 -6.85
CA PHE A 122 -4.77 1.82 -7.14
C PHE A 122 -4.50 1.79 -8.65
N LEU A 123 -5.05 0.81 -9.36
CA LEU A 123 -4.87 0.66 -10.81
C LEU A 123 -5.46 1.85 -11.57
N PHE A 124 -6.62 2.36 -11.16
CA PHE A 124 -7.21 3.56 -11.73
C PHE A 124 -6.29 4.77 -11.56
N SER A 125 -5.74 4.96 -10.36
CA SER A 125 -4.81 6.06 -10.09
C SER A 125 -3.54 5.94 -10.92
N LEU A 126 -3.00 4.74 -11.06
CA LEU A 126 -1.83 4.45 -11.88
C LEU A 126 -2.11 4.71 -13.36
N PHE A 127 -3.26 4.28 -13.86
CA PHE A 127 -3.71 4.52 -15.23
C PHE A 127 -3.90 6.01 -15.52
N ARG A 128 -4.51 6.76 -14.59
CA ARG A 128 -4.66 8.22 -14.71
C ARG A 128 -3.30 8.92 -14.72
N ALA A 129 -2.36 8.49 -13.88
CA ALA A 129 -1.00 9.02 -13.89
C ALA A 129 -0.30 8.76 -15.24
N TRP A 130 -0.52 7.59 -15.83
CA TRP A 130 0.00 7.25 -17.15
C TRP A 130 -0.63 8.08 -18.29
N GLN A 131 -1.96 8.28 -18.27
CA GLN A 131 -2.64 9.14 -19.22
C GLN A 131 -2.13 10.59 -19.18
N LEU A 132 -1.91 11.12 -17.97
CA LEU A 132 -1.48 12.48 -17.70
C LEU A 132 0.05 12.64 -17.65
N ARG A 133 0.80 11.72 -18.28
CA ARG A 133 2.27 11.74 -18.23
C ARG A 133 2.90 13.01 -18.79
N ARG A 134 2.19 13.74 -19.66
CA ARG A 134 2.63 15.02 -20.24
C ARG A 134 2.35 16.23 -19.32
N GLU A 135 1.56 16.04 -18.27
CA GLU A 135 1.16 17.05 -17.31
C GLU A 135 1.79 16.75 -15.92
N PRO A 136 3.01 17.24 -15.63
CA PRO A 136 3.79 16.81 -14.48
C PRO A 136 3.06 16.94 -13.13
N ALA A 137 2.31 18.04 -12.94
CA ALA A 137 1.59 18.30 -11.69
C ALA A 137 0.44 17.31 -11.46
N LEU A 138 -0.38 17.04 -12.49
CA LEU A 138 -1.49 16.09 -12.41
C LEU A 138 -0.98 14.66 -12.31
N LYS A 139 0.05 14.30 -13.08
CA LYS A 139 0.74 13.02 -12.98
C LYS A 139 1.22 12.76 -11.56
N LEU A 140 1.92 13.73 -10.95
CA LEU A 140 2.43 13.61 -9.59
C LEU A 140 1.30 13.34 -8.59
N ARG A 141 0.18 14.02 -8.71
CA ARG A 141 -0.98 13.84 -7.83
C ARG A 141 -1.58 12.45 -7.93
N TRP A 142 -1.77 11.93 -9.16
CA TRP A 142 -2.30 10.60 -9.36
C TRP A 142 -1.33 9.51 -8.93
N MET A 143 -0.04 9.70 -9.17
CA MET A 143 0.99 8.77 -8.69
C MET A 143 1.05 8.77 -7.16
N THR A 144 0.89 9.91 -6.50
CA THR A 144 0.82 10.01 -5.03
C THR A 144 -0.36 9.20 -4.48
N ARG A 145 -1.54 9.27 -5.12
CA ARG A 145 -2.69 8.43 -4.77
C ARG A 145 -2.37 6.94 -4.89
N ALA A 146 -1.81 6.53 -6.03
CA ALA A 146 -1.45 5.13 -6.26
C ALA A 146 -0.46 4.63 -5.19
N ILE A 147 0.60 5.37 -4.90
CA ILE A 147 1.60 5.01 -3.89
C ILE A 147 0.96 4.92 -2.51
N ALA A 148 0.11 5.87 -2.13
CA ALA A 148 -0.54 5.89 -0.82
C ALA A 148 -1.48 4.69 -0.64
N ILE A 149 -2.25 4.35 -1.66
CA ILE A 149 -3.14 3.18 -1.61
C ILE A 149 -2.30 1.91 -1.44
N LEU A 150 -1.25 1.73 -2.24
CA LEU A 150 -0.38 0.55 -2.12
C LEU A 150 0.26 0.44 -0.72
N LEU A 151 0.70 1.57 -0.14
CA LEU A 151 1.26 1.62 1.20
C LEU A 151 0.21 1.36 2.31
N GLY A 152 -1.08 1.29 1.99
CA GLY A 152 -2.14 0.86 2.91
C GLY A 152 -1.85 -0.50 3.54
N ILE A 153 -1.16 -1.39 2.83
CA ILE A 153 -0.73 -2.69 3.36
C ILE A 153 0.19 -2.54 4.60
N ALA A 154 1.02 -1.51 4.66
CA ALA A 154 1.86 -1.24 5.83
C ALA A 154 1.01 -0.84 7.04
N THR A 155 -0.01 -0.01 6.82
CA THR A 155 -0.92 0.45 7.88
C THR A 155 -1.83 -0.68 8.39
N THR A 156 -2.14 -1.69 7.58
CA THR A 156 -2.87 -2.88 8.05
C THR A 156 -2.09 -3.63 9.15
N ARG A 157 -0.75 -3.55 9.18
CA ARG A 157 0.07 -4.33 10.12
C ARG A 157 -0.09 -3.90 11.57
N PRO A 158 0.06 -2.61 11.94
CA PRO A 158 -0.22 -2.16 13.31
C PRO A 158 -1.69 -2.39 13.69
N VAL A 159 -2.64 -2.22 12.76
CA VAL A 159 -4.05 -2.51 13.00
C VAL A 159 -4.25 -3.99 13.36
N MET A 160 -3.66 -4.91 12.59
CA MET A 160 -3.65 -6.33 12.92
C MET A 160 -2.99 -6.62 14.26
N GLY A 161 -1.88 -5.93 14.58
CA GLY A 161 -1.19 -6.04 15.87
C GLY A 161 -2.12 -5.72 17.04
N ILE A 162 -2.95 -4.68 16.92
CA ILE A 162 -3.96 -4.32 17.92
C ILE A 162 -4.99 -5.45 18.06
N PHE A 163 -5.53 -5.99 16.97
CA PHE A 163 -6.46 -7.12 17.02
C PHE A 163 -5.85 -8.36 17.65
N PHE A 164 -4.60 -8.70 17.34
CA PHE A 164 -3.91 -9.81 18.00
C PHE A 164 -3.72 -9.57 19.50
N ALA A 165 -3.33 -8.36 19.90
CA ALA A 165 -3.15 -8.02 21.32
C ALA A 165 -4.47 -8.07 22.10
N THR A 166 -5.59 -7.73 21.46
CA THR A 166 -6.92 -7.71 22.07
C THR A 166 -7.72 -8.99 21.84
N SER A 167 -7.19 -9.96 21.11
CA SER A 167 -7.91 -11.20 20.72
C SER A 167 -8.39 -12.01 21.91
N ARG A 168 -7.67 -11.97 23.03
CA ARG A 168 -8.10 -12.63 24.28
C ARG A 168 -9.36 -12.03 24.90
N ILE A 169 -9.65 -10.77 24.58
CA ILE A 169 -10.82 -10.01 25.09
C ILE A 169 -11.96 -10.07 24.07
N THR A 170 -11.62 -9.88 22.81
CA THR A 170 -12.62 -9.77 21.71
C THR A 170 -13.08 -11.14 21.20
N HIS A 171 -12.32 -12.20 21.48
CA HIS A 171 -12.54 -13.56 20.99
C HIS A 171 -12.69 -13.65 19.45
N LEU A 172 -12.24 -12.65 18.70
CA LEU A 172 -12.30 -12.64 17.24
C LEU A 172 -11.25 -13.59 16.66
N ALA A 173 -11.68 -14.46 15.77
CA ALA A 173 -10.77 -15.33 15.02
C ALA A 173 -9.95 -14.49 14.00
N PRO A 174 -8.72 -14.91 13.67
CA PRO A 174 -7.89 -14.23 12.68
C PRO A 174 -8.60 -13.96 11.35
N GLU A 175 -9.40 -14.90 10.88
CA GLU A 175 -10.15 -14.81 9.63
C GLU A 175 -11.18 -13.67 9.66
N GLN A 176 -11.73 -13.34 10.82
CA GLN A 176 -12.73 -12.29 10.99
C GLN A 176 -12.11 -10.90 10.98
N PHE A 177 -11.03 -10.69 11.77
CA PHE A 177 -10.44 -9.36 11.85
C PHE A 177 -9.47 -9.02 10.71
N PHE A 178 -8.98 -10.00 9.97
CA PHE A 178 -8.05 -9.79 8.87
C PHE A 178 -8.65 -8.86 7.81
N GLY A 179 -9.87 -9.16 7.37
CA GLY A 179 -10.59 -8.31 6.43
C GLY A 179 -10.88 -6.91 6.97
N ILE A 180 -11.26 -6.79 8.25
CA ILE A 180 -11.49 -5.51 8.91
C ILE A 180 -10.21 -4.68 8.94
N ALA A 181 -9.08 -5.30 9.26
CA ALA A 181 -7.78 -4.63 9.27
C ALA A 181 -7.38 -4.10 7.89
N PHE A 182 -7.72 -4.83 6.80
CA PHE A 182 -7.52 -4.34 5.44
C PHE A 182 -8.36 -3.08 5.17
N TRP A 183 -9.65 -3.11 5.48
CA TRP A 183 -10.52 -1.93 5.32
C TRP A 183 -9.97 -0.73 6.07
N ILE A 184 -9.62 -0.88 7.34
CA ILE A 184 -9.10 0.21 8.18
C ILE A 184 -7.76 0.73 7.61
N GLY A 185 -6.80 -0.15 7.35
CA GLY A 185 -5.46 0.24 6.92
C GLY A 185 -5.45 0.98 5.58
N PHE A 186 -6.14 0.45 4.59
CA PHE A 186 -6.23 1.08 3.27
C PHE A 186 -7.05 2.38 3.31
N SER A 187 -8.15 2.43 4.09
CA SER A 187 -8.94 3.65 4.25
C SER A 187 -8.13 4.77 4.88
N ILE A 188 -7.36 4.50 5.94
CA ILE A 188 -6.52 5.50 6.61
C ILE A 188 -5.58 6.15 5.60
N ASN A 189 -4.81 5.36 4.86
CA ASN A 189 -3.85 5.90 3.90
C ASN A 189 -4.52 6.68 2.77
N THR A 190 -5.61 6.14 2.22
CA THR A 190 -6.35 6.78 1.13
C THR A 190 -6.95 8.11 1.57
N LEU A 191 -7.58 8.16 2.74
CA LEU A 191 -8.20 9.38 3.28
C LEU A 191 -7.15 10.45 3.62
N ILE A 192 -6.07 10.06 4.31
CA ILE A 192 -5.00 11.02 4.69
C ILE A 192 -4.42 11.69 3.44
N VAL A 193 -4.09 10.91 2.41
CA VAL A 193 -3.52 11.47 1.19
C VAL A 193 -4.53 12.29 0.41
N GLU A 194 -5.79 11.88 0.33
CA GLU A 194 -6.80 12.67 -0.37
C GLU A 194 -7.07 14.01 0.32
N LEU A 195 -7.18 14.02 1.65
CA LEU A 195 -7.31 15.25 2.43
C LEU A 195 -6.10 16.16 2.26
N TRP A 196 -4.90 15.59 2.26
CA TRP A 196 -3.68 16.35 2.02
C TRP A 196 -3.64 16.96 0.61
N LEU A 197 -3.96 16.21 -0.43
CA LEU A 197 -3.98 16.69 -1.81
C LEU A 197 -5.00 17.83 -1.99
N ARG A 198 -6.20 17.71 -1.39
CA ARG A 198 -7.22 18.78 -1.42
C ARG A 198 -6.77 20.03 -0.68
N SER A 199 -6.06 19.87 0.44
CA SER A 199 -5.52 21.02 1.18
C SER A 199 -4.48 21.82 0.40
N GLN A 200 -3.76 21.17 -0.52
CA GLN A 200 -2.80 21.87 -1.41
C GLN A 200 -3.51 22.68 -2.52
N GLU A 201 -4.64 22.17 -3.05
CA GLU A 201 -5.44 22.90 -4.05
C GLU A 201 -6.02 24.18 -3.48
N GLY A 202 -6.60 24.13 -2.29
CA GLY A 202 -7.16 25.32 -1.65
C GLY A 202 -6.14 26.45 -1.47
N LYS A 203 -4.89 26.10 -1.15
CA LYS A 203 -3.80 27.08 -0.97
C LYS A 203 -3.39 27.75 -2.27
N SER A 204 -3.20 26.97 -3.33
CA SER A 204 -2.81 27.52 -4.64
C SER A 204 -3.88 28.47 -5.20
N HIS A 205 -5.14 28.19 -4.94
CA HIS A 205 -6.25 29.04 -5.36
C HIS A 205 -6.28 30.39 -4.61
N ILE A 206 -6.06 30.36 -3.29
CA ILE A 206 -5.99 31.57 -2.44
C ILE A 206 -4.79 32.44 -2.83
N GLU A 207 -3.62 31.87 -3.05
CA GLU A 207 -2.42 32.60 -3.48
C GLU A 207 -2.63 33.27 -4.85
N THR A 208 -3.29 32.59 -5.77
CA THR A 208 -3.61 33.15 -7.10
C THR A 208 -4.61 34.29 -7.00
N MET A 209 -5.57 34.26 -6.09
CA MET A 209 -6.52 35.34 -5.86
C MET A 209 -5.89 36.57 -5.16
N ALA A 210 -4.92 36.33 -4.27
CA ALA A 210 -4.22 37.42 -3.55
C ALA A 210 -3.24 38.21 -4.43
N MET A 211 -2.84 37.65 -5.58
CA MET A 211 -1.95 38.31 -6.55
C MET A 211 -2.68 39.06 -7.67
N ARG A 212 -4.00 39.04 -7.67
CA ARG A 212 -4.86 39.83 -8.60
C ARG A 212 -5.46 41.04 -7.93
#